data_d97386b59661e205f3627c0218051a3b
#
_entry.id   d97386b59661e205f3627c0218051a3b
#
_cell.length_a   1.000
_cell.length_b   1.000
_cell.length_c   1.000
_cell.angle_alpha   90.00
_cell.angle_beta   90.00
_cell.angle_gamma   90.00
#
_symmetry.space_group_name_H-M   'P 1'
#
loop_
_entity.id
_entity.type
_entity.pdbx_description
1 polymer ?
#
loop_
_entity_poly.entity_id
_entity_poly.type
_entity_poly.pdbx_seq_one_letter_code
_entity_poly.pdbx_strand_id
1 'polypeptide(L)'
;VYMTPYSRINNKEWENNIEERKWLYQTPVEILIKASNGASDFGNKFGQPLISGSVLTFENDNNGEIQSYDKVIMLAGGIGFANKEHSIKNKPEKDDLIVIMGGDNYRIGMGGAAVSSADTGEFSTGIELNAIQRSNPEMQKRVANAIRGTLENDKNCIVSIHDHGAGGHLNCLTELVEETGGFIQLDNLPIGD
;
A
#
# COMPACT_ATOMS: atom_id res chain seq x y z
N VAL A 1 1.21 3.18 12.44
CA VAL A 1 0.18 2.67 13.34
C VAL A 1 -0.62 1.61 12.62
N TYR A 2 -0.84 0.48 13.26
CA TYR A 2 -1.67 -0.60 12.76
C TYR A 2 -2.92 -0.72 13.62
N MET A 3 -4.06 -0.85 12.98
CA MET A 3 -5.32 -1.25 13.60
C MET A 3 -5.63 -2.66 13.14
N THR A 4 -5.94 -3.57 14.05
CA THR A 4 -6.08 -5.00 13.79
C THR A 4 -7.18 -5.59 14.66
N PRO A 5 -7.84 -6.66 14.22
CA PRO A 5 -8.72 -7.42 15.08
C PRO A 5 -8.04 -7.84 16.37
N TYR A 6 -8.81 -7.90 17.44
CA TYR A 6 -8.31 -8.39 18.68
C TYR A 6 -8.10 -9.93 18.61
N SER A 7 -7.06 -10.39 19.28
CA SER A 7 -6.81 -11.81 19.49
C SER A 7 -6.22 -12.03 20.88
N ARG A 8 -6.51 -13.19 21.48
CA ARG A 8 -6.02 -13.52 22.82
C ARG A 8 -4.51 -13.48 22.87
N ILE A 9 -3.96 -12.79 23.86
CA ILE A 9 -2.51 -12.61 24.01
C ILE A 9 -1.96 -13.38 25.20
N ASN A 10 -2.65 -13.35 26.35
CA ASN A 10 -2.13 -13.85 27.63
C ASN A 10 -3.09 -14.70 28.45
N ASN A 11 -4.17 -15.22 27.90
CA ASN A 11 -5.20 -16.00 28.61
C ASN A 11 -5.72 -15.31 29.88
N LYS A 12 -5.99 -14.01 29.82
CA LYS A 12 -6.61 -13.29 30.91
C LYS A 12 -8.11 -13.63 31.02
N GLU A 13 -8.69 -13.51 32.20
CA GLU A 13 -10.11 -13.84 32.41
C GLU A 13 -11.05 -13.07 31.46
N TRP A 14 -10.77 -11.80 31.20
CA TRP A 14 -11.54 -10.96 30.30
C TRP A 14 -11.40 -11.35 28.81
N GLU A 15 -10.34 -12.06 28.46
CA GLU A 15 -10.13 -12.58 27.10
C GLU A 15 -11.01 -13.81 26.78
N ASN A 16 -11.60 -14.46 27.80
CA ASN A 16 -12.40 -15.66 27.61
C ASN A 16 -13.71 -15.40 26.85
N ASN A 17 -14.19 -14.18 26.82
CA ASN A 17 -15.42 -13.77 26.14
C ASN A 17 -15.18 -13.29 24.70
N ILE A 18 -13.93 -13.34 24.22
CA ILE A 18 -13.57 -12.88 22.89
C ILE A 18 -13.69 -14.03 21.91
N GLU A 19 -14.47 -13.83 20.86
CA GLU A 19 -14.60 -14.77 19.76
C GLU A 19 -13.34 -14.74 18.88
N GLU A 20 -12.77 -15.92 18.61
CA GLU A 20 -11.61 -16.02 17.73
C GLU A 20 -12.01 -15.81 16.26
N ARG A 21 -11.27 -14.93 15.57
CA ARG A 21 -11.41 -14.74 14.12
C ARG A 21 -10.66 -15.86 13.40
N LYS A 22 -11.40 -16.82 12.82
CA LYS A 22 -10.80 -17.97 12.10
C LYS A 22 -10.05 -17.55 10.84
N TRP A 23 -10.35 -16.38 10.32
CA TRP A 23 -9.69 -15.79 9.14
C TRP A 23 -8.47 -14.95 9.48
N LEU A 24 -8.14 -14.78 10.75
CA LEU A 24 -6.98 -13.96 11.16
C LEU A 24 -5.67 -14.73 10.90
N TYR A 25 -4.90 -14.27 9.95
CA TYR A 25 -3.63 -14.90 9.55
C TYR A 25 -2.48 -14.62 10.50
N GLN A 26 -2.54 -13.51 11.22
CA GLN A 26 -1.49 -13.09 12.15
C GLN A 26 -2.09 -12.40 13.36
N THR A 27 -1.53 -12.71 14.52
CA THR A 27 -1.92 -12.07 15.76
C THR A 27 -1.43 -10.61 15.81
N PRO A 28 -2.02 -9.72 16.65
CA PRO A 28 -1.53 -8.38 16.85
C PRO A 28 -0.05 -8.30 17.22
N VAL A 29 0.45 -9.24 18.00
CA VAL A 29 1.88 -9.32 18.39
C VAL A 29 2.76 -9.65 17.18
N GLU A 30 2.36 -10.60 16.35
CA GLU A 30 3.09 -10.94 15.13
C GLU A 30 3.10 -9.77 14.15
N ILE A 31 1.97 -9.07 13.99
CA ILE A 31 1.88 -7.86 13.17
C ILE A 31 2.84 -6.79 13.69
N LEU A 32 2.86 -6.53 15.00
CA LEU A 32 3.77 -5.55 15.59
C LEU A 32 5.24 -5.86 15.28
N ILE A 33 5.65 -7.11 15.48
CA ILE A 33 7.03 -7.53 15.25
C ILE A 33 7.40 -7.46 13.77
N LYS A 34 6.61 -8.11 12.91
CA LYS A 34 6.90 -8.21 11.48
C LYS A 34 6.84 -6.85 10.77
N ALA A 35 5.84 -6.05 11.10
CA ALA A 35 5.67 -4.73 10.52
C ALA A 35 6.76 -3.75 10.98
N SER A 36 7.15 -3.80 12.26
CA SER A 36 8.28 -3.01 12.77
C SER A 36 9.59 -3.38 12.07
N ASN A 37 9.85 -4.68 11.94
CA ASN A 37 11.04 -5.15 11.23
C ASN A 37 11.03 -4.72 9.76
N GLY A 38 9.92 -4.89 9.05
CA GLY A 38 9.79 -4.49 7.66
C GLY A 38 9.98 -2.99 7.45
N ALA A 39 9.39 -2.17 8.30
CA ALA A 39 9.54 -0.71 8.24
C ALA A 39 10.98 -0.26 8.56
N SER A 40 11.64 -0.90 9.53
CA SER A 40 13.04 -0.61 9.86
C SER A 40 13.99 -1.02 8.74
N ASP A 41 13.78 -2.19 8.16
CA ASP A 41 14.59 -2.68 7.04
C ASP A 41 14.47 -1.79 5.81
N PHE A 42 13.25 -1.35 5.51
CA PHE A 42 13.02 -0.38 4.44
C PHE A 42 13.70 0.95 4.76
N GLY A 43 13.44 1.51 5.92
CA GLY A 43 13.98 2.80 6.33
C GLY A 43 15.52 2.83 6.31
N ASN A 44 16.16 1.78 6.77
CA ASN A 44 17.63 1.67 6.75
C ASN A 44 18.20 1.71 5.33
N LYS A 45 17.52 1.13 4.35
CA LYS A 45 17.97 1.15 2.95
C LYS A 45 17.88 2.52 2.30
N PHE A 46 16.96 3.35 2.74
CA PHE A 46 16.66 4.65 2.14
C PHE A 46 17.11 5.84 3.01
N GLY A 47 17.72 5.57 4.17
CA GLY A 47 18.10 6.62 5.12
C GLY A 47 16.89 7.31 5.78
N GLN A 48 15.78 6.59 5.91
CA GLN A 48 14.53 7.05 6.50
C GLN A 48 14.24 6.25 7.77
N PRO A 49 14.82 6.61 8.91
CA PRO A 49 14.70 5.80 10.12
C PRO A 49 13.26 5.70 10.62
N LEU A 50 12.86 4.50 11.03
CA LEU A 50 11.61 4.32 11.77
C LEU A 50 11.77 4.92 13.17
N ILE A 51 10.94 5.92 13.49
CA ILE A 51 11.04 6.64 14.77
C ILE A 51 10.15 5.97 15.82
N SER A 52 8.93 5.63 15.45
CA SER A 52 7.97 5.03 16.37
C SER A 52 6.88 4.26 15.61
N GLY A 53 6.19 3.40 16.34
CA GLY A 53 5.03 2.69 15.82
C GLY A 53 4.16 2.17 16.95
N SER A 54 2.93 1.80 16.62
CA SER A 54 2.01 1.19 17.57
C SER A 54 1.03 0.27 16.85
N VAL A 55 0.53 -0.71 17.59
CA VAL A 55 -0.59 -1.55 17.19
C VAL A 55 -1.75 -1.28 18.12
N LEU A 56 -2.90 -1.04 17.56
CA LEU A 56 -4.15 -0.82 18.29
C LEU A 56 -5.10 -1.95 17.97
N THR A 57 -5.77 -2.46 18.99
CA THR A 57 -6.86 -3.41 18.87
C THR A 57 -8.09 -2.83 19.54
N PHE A 58 -9.26 -3.13 19.00
CA PHE A 58 -10.51 -2.71 19.60
C PHE A 58 -11.57 -3.76 19.36
N GLU A 59 -12.29 -4.07 20.42
CA GLU A 59 -13.52 -4.87 20.37
C GLU A 59 -14.44 -4.41 21.48
N ASN A 60 -15.68 -4.17 21.15
CA ASN A 60 -16.72 -3.80 22.11
C ASN A 60 -18.02 -4.55 21.77
N ASP A 61 -18.58 -5.21 22.77
CA ASP A 61 -19.92 -5.78 22.69
C ASP A 61 -20.93 -4.82 23.33
N ASN A 62 -21.82 -4.34 22.52
CA ASN A 62 -22.93 -3.49 22.93
C ASN A 62 -24.25 -4.24 22.77
N ASN A 63 -24.64 -5.03 23.77
CA ASN A 63 -25.87 -5.82 23.79
C ASN A 63 -26.00 -6.84 22.62
N GLY A 64 -24.91 -7.47 22.26
CA GLY A 64 -24.85 -8.46 21.18
C GLY A 64 -24.48 -7.88 19.81
N GLU A 65 -24.30 -6.57 19.72
CA GLU A 65 -23.72 -5.91 18.55
C GLU A 65 -22.22 -5.71 18.79
N ILE A 66 -21.40 -6.53 18.13
CA ILE A 66 -19.95 -6.47 18.25
C ILE A 66 -19.40 -5.43 17.29
N GLN A 67 -18.69 -4.45 17.84
CA GLN A 67 -17.93 -3.44 17.10
C GLN A 67 -16.44 -3.69 17.29
N SER A 68 -15.70 -3.88 16.20
CA SER A 68 -14.28 -4.21 16.26
C SER A 68 -13.50 -3.71 15.04
N TYR A 69 -12.18 -3.73 15.15
CA TYR A 69 -11.30 -3.57 13.98
C TYR A 69 -11.14 -4.94 13.30
N ASP A 70 -12.07 -5.32 12.46
CA ASP A 70 -12.04 -6.62 11.77
C ASP A 70 -11.18 -6.63 10.51
N LYS A 71 -10.66 -5.50 10.10
CA LYS A 71 -9.72 -5.37 9.00
C LYS A 71 -8.41 -4.75 9.47
N VAL A 72 -7.28 -5.33 9.09
CA VAL A 72 -5.98 -4.73 9.38
C VAL A 72 -5.82 -3.47 8.53
N ILE A 73 -5.67 -2.33 9.20
CA ILE A 73 -5.45 -1.03 8.58
C ILE A 73 -4.09 -0.51 9.03
N MET A 74 -3.27 -0.10 8.09
CA MET A 74 -1.99 0.54 8.36
C MET A 74 -2.07 2.03 8.04
N LEU A 75 -1.70 2.85 9.00
CA LEU A 75 -1.50 4.28 8.82
C LEU A 75 -0.01 4.58 8.93
N ALA A 76 0.58 5.07 7.85
CA ALA A 76 1.95 5.53 7.83
C ALA A 76 1.99 7.07 7.79
N GLY A 77 2.97 7.64 8.44
CA GLY A 77 3.21 9.07 8.43
C GLY A 77 4.70 9.35 8.56
N GLY A 78 5.10 10.54 8.20
CA GLY A 78 6.49 10.94 8.29
C GLY A 78 6.64 12.45 8.16
N ILE A 79 7.86 12.91 8.41
CA ILE A 79 8.27 14.29 8.17
C ILE A 79 9.55 14.26 7.36
N GLY A 80 9.65 15.14 6.38
CA GLY A 80 10.81 15.23 5.52
C GLY A 80 11.03 16.67 5.04
N PHE A 81 12.11 16.85 4.30
CA PHE A 81 12.46 18.10 3.66
C PHE A 81 12.57 17.88 2.15
N ALA A 82 12.00 18.79 1.36
CA ALA A 82 12.05 18.77 -0.08
C ALA A 82 12.06 20.20 -0.64
N ASN A 83 12.48 20.36 -1.89
CA ASN A 83 12.34 21.61 -2.61
C ASN A 83 10.87 21.88 -2.91
N LYS A 84 10.42 23.11 -2.68
CA LYS A 84 9.04 23.51 -2.88
C LYS A 84 8.55 23.28 -4.32
N GLU A 85 9.41 23.49 -5.30
CA GLU A 85 9.09 23.28 -6.72
C GLU A 85 8.79 21.82 -7.08
N HIS A 86 9.29 20.87 -6.29
CA HIS A 86 9.04 19.43 -6.46
C HIS A 86 7.82 18.92 -5.66
N SER A 87 7.15 19.78 -4.91
CA SER A 87 6.01 19.39 -4.06
C SER A 87 4.64 19.46 -4.77
N ILE A 88 4.61 19.99 -5.98
CA ILE A 88 3.38 20.17 -6.76
C ILE A 88 3.53 19.41 -8.08
N LYS A 89 2.55 18.56 -8.38
CA LYS A 89 2.46 17.89 -9.68
C LYS A 89 2.10 18.91 -10.76
N ASN A 90 2.81 18.87 -11.88
CA ASN A 90 2.43 19.61 -13.07
C ASN A 90 1.46 18.75 -13.91
N LYS A 91 0.78 19.41 -14.86
CA LYS A 91 -0.13 18.72 -15.78
C LYS A 91 0.66 18.14 -16.95
N PRO A 92 0.42 16.87 -17.32
CA PRO A 92 0.97 16.32 -18.55
C PRO A 92 0.45 17.08 -19.78
N GLU A 93 1.29 17.21 -20.78
CA GLU A 93 0.95 17.81 -22.06
C GLU A 93 0.97 16.76 -23.18
N LYS A 94 0.41 17.12 -24.33
CA LYS A 94 0.47 16.26 -25.49
C LYS A 94 1.92 16.02 -25.89
N ASP A 95 2.24 14.77 -26.21
CA ASP A 95 3.57 14.28 -26.57
C ASP A 95 4.56 14.10 -25.40
N ASP A 96 4.12 14.31 -24.16
CA ASP A 96 4.89 13.87 -22.99
C ASP A 96 5.01 12.34 -22.97
N LEU A 97 6.16 11.85 -22.51
CA LEU A 97 6.44 10.43 -22.42
C LEU A 97 5.91 9.86 -21.11
N ILE A 98 5.15 8.79 -21.21
CA ILE A 98 4.73 8.00 -20.04
C ILE A 98 5.76 6.89 -19.81
N VAL A 99 6.42 6.92 -18.66
CA VAL A 99 7.42 5.94 -18.26
C VAL A 99 6.84 5.09 -17.11
N ILE A 100 6.74 3.79 -17.33
CA ILE A 100 6.31 2.82 -16.31
C ILE A 100 7.56 2.21 -15.69
N MET A 101 7.68 2.30 -14.37
CA MET A 101 8.77 1.72 -13.60
C MET A 101 8.23 0.81 -12.51
N GLY A 102 8.76 -0.39 -12.42
CA GLY A 102 8.36 -1.36 -11.39
C GLY A 102 8.45 -2.80 -11.89
N GLY A 103 7.86 -3.70 -11.14
CA GLY A 103 7.72 -5.11 -11.49
C GLY A 103 6.47 -5.40 -12.31
N ASP A 104 6.17 -6.69 -12.45
CA ASP A 104 5.01 -7.17 -13.18
C ASP A 104 3.70 -6.65 -12.57
N ASN A 105 2.78 -6.31 -13.43
CA ASN A 105 1.40 -6.04 -13.09
C ASN A 105 0.53 -7.23 -13.51
N TYR A 106 -0.45 -7.57 -12.69
CA TYR A 106 -1.32 -8.73 -12.88
C TYR A 106 -2.75 -8.27 -13.18
N ARG A 107 -3.52 -9.09 -13.88
CA ARG A 107 -4.93 -8.77 -14.24
C ARG A 107 -5.78 -8.44 -13.03
N ILE A 108 -5.57 -9.11 -11.90
CA ILE A 108 -6.26 -8.80 -10.64
C ILE A 108 -6.03 -7.34 -10.21
N GLY A 109 -4.93 -6.71 -10.61
CA GLY A 109 -4.65 -5.30 -10.33
C GLY A 109 -5.77 -4.37 -10.77
N MET A 110 -6.44 -4.65 -11.89
CA MET A 110 -7.58 -3.85 -12.36
C MET A 110 -8.81 -3.96 -11.44
N GLY A 111 -8.97 -5.12 -10.77
CA GLY A 111 -10.00 -5.36 -9.75
C GLY A 111 -9.49 -5.22 -8.31
N GLY A 112 -8.19 -5.05 -8.13
CA GLY A 112 -7.53 -5.09 -6.82
C GLY A 112 -8.00 -3.99 -5.86
N ALA A 113 -8.35 -2.82 -6.37
CA ALA A 113 -8.92 -1.74 -5.58
C ALA A 113 -10.27 -2.13 -4.96
N ALA A 114 -11.13 -2.78 -5.72
CA ALA A 114 -12.42 -3.29 -5.23
C ALA A 114 -12.21 -4.36 -4.15
N VAL A 115 -11.34 -5.34 -4.40
CA VAL A 115 -11.03 -6.40 -3.42
C VAL A 115 -10.41 -5.83 -2.16
N SER A 116 -9.48 -4.88 -2.27
CA SER A 116 -8.85 -4.26 -1.11
C SER A 116 -9.79 -3.39 -0.28
N SER A 117 -10.89 -2.93 -0.87
CA SER A 117 -11.92 -2.11 -0.21
C SER A 117 -13.06 -2.94 0.39
N ALA A 118 -13.15 -4.22 0.04
CA ALA A 118 -14.15 -5.13 0.57
C ALA A 118 -13.84 -5.56 2.01
N ASP A 119 -14.83 -6.10 2.69
CA ASP A 119 -14.66 -6.66 4.03
C ASP A 119 -13.77 -7.91 3.98
N THR A 120 -12.94 -8.09 5.00
CA THR A 120 -12.08 -9.27 5.08
C THR A 120 -12.92 -10.53 5.18
N GLY A 121 -12.67 -11.49 4.29
CA GLY A 121 -13.43 -12.75 4.18
C GLY A 121 -14.62 -12.69 3.22
N GLU A 122 -14.89 -11.57 2.57
CA GLU A 122 -15.92 -11.45 1.55
C GLU A 122 -15.56 -12.24 0.28
N PHE A 123 -14.27 -12.22 -0.09
CA PHE A 123 -13.75 -13.00 -1.21
C PHE A 123 -13.02 -14.26 -0.72
N SER A 124 -12.77 -15.18 -1.64
CA SER A 124 -11.91 -16.32 -1.32
C SER A 124 -10.50 -15.86 -0.95
N THR A 125 -9.84 -16.57 -0.05
CA THR A 125 -8.46 -16.30 0.39
C THR A 125 -7.48 -16.12 -0.77
N GLY A 126 -7.62 -16.90 -1.84
CA GLY A 126 -6.76 -16.79 -3.02
C GLY A 126 -6.92 -15.44 -3.73
N ILE A 127 -8.13 -14.93 -3.84
CA ILE A 127 -8.41 -13.62 -4.45
C ILE A 127 -7.86 -12.50 -3.56
N GLU A 128 -8.14 -12.55 -2.26
CA GLU A 128 -7.67 -11.53 -1.31
C GLU A 128 -6.14 -11.45 -1.27
N LEU A 129 -5.45 -12.60 -1.23
CA LEU A 129 -3.99 -12.64 -1.25
C LEU A 129 -3.39 -12.18 -2.58
N ASN A 130 -4.05 -12.43 -3.69
CA ASN A 130 -3.59 -11.97 -5.00
C ASN A 130 -3.75 -10.46 -5.19
N ALA A 131 -4.70 -9.83 -4.51
CA ALA A 131 -4.86 -8.37 -4.52
C ALA A 131 -3.82 -7.62 -3.69
N ILE A 132 -3.02 -8.32 -2.87
CA ILE A 132 -1.95 -7.72 -2.08
C ILE A 132 -0.75 -7.42 -2.99
N GLN A 133 -0.19 -6.22 -2.84
CA GLN A 133 1.04 -5.84 -3.53
C GLN A 133 2.20 -6.76 -3.12
N ARG A 134 2.96 -7.24 -4.11
CA ARG A 134 4.08 -8.15 -3.88
C ARG A 134 5.33 -7.37 -3.51
N SER A 135 6.08 -7.86 -2.54
CA SER A 135 7.35 -7.26 -2.16
C SER A 135 8.44 -7.63 -3.19
N ASN A 136 9.09 -6.62 -3.73
CA ASN A 136 10.30 -6.76 -4.54
C ASN A 136 11.28 -5.65 -4.16
N PRO A 137 12.09 -5.85 -3.11
CA PRO A 137 12.95 -4.80 -2.56
C PRO A 137 14.08 -4.39 -3.52
N GLU A 138 14.53 -5.28 -4.39
CA GLU A 138 15.51 -4.93 -5.42
C GLU A 138 14.91 -3.99 -6.46
N MET A 139 13.76 -4.33 -7.03
CA MET A 139 13.07 -3.49 -7.99
C MET A 139 12.74 -2.13 -7.40
N GLN A 140 12.22 -2.10 -6.17
CA GLN A 140 11.90 -0.87 -5.46
C GLN A 140 13.13 0.03 -5.30
N LYS A 141 14.29 -0.54 -4.95
CA LYS A 141 15.54 0.22 -4.84
C LYS A 141 16.02 0.75 -6.18
N ARG A 142 15.89 -0.04 -7.25
CA ARG A 142 16.23 0.39 -8.62
C ARG A 142 15.36 1.56 -9.07
N VAL A 143 14.03 1.46 -8.86
CA VAL A 143 13.09 2.55 -9.17
C VAL A 143 13.42 3.82 -8.40
N ALA A 144 13.63 3.71 -7.10
CA ALA A 144 14.01 4.84 -6.27
C ALA A 144 15.31 5.52 -6.73
N ASN A 145 16.32 4.73 -7.11
CA ASN A 145 17.58 5.26 -7.61
C ASN A 145 17.41 5.94 -8.99
N ALA A 146 16.58 5.38 -9.88
CA ALA A 146 16.30 6.00 -11.18
C ALA A 146 15.59 7.35 -11.03
N ILE A 147 14.58 7.41 -10.16
CA ILE A 147 13.85 8.67 -9.87
C ILE A 147 14.79 9.70 -9.25
N ARG A 148 15.57 9.31 -8.24
CA ARG A 148 16.53 10.22 -7.61
C ARG A 148 17.57 10.73 -8.60
N GLY A 149 18.16 9.85 -9.40
CA GLY A 149 19.12 10.24 -10.43
C GLY A 149 18.54 11.24 -11.43
N THR A 150 17.25 11.14 -11.74
CA THR A 150 16.57 12.11 -12.61
C THR A 150 16.33 13.46 -11.91
N LEU A 151 15.90 13.44 -10.64
CA LEU A 151 15.61 14.64 -9.86
C LEU A 151 16.85 15.40 -9.41
N GLU A 152 17.96 14.71 -9.22
CA GLU A 152 19.25 15.29 -8.76
C GLU A 152 20.08 15.88 -9.93
N ASN A 153 19.59 15.81 -11.18
CA ASN A 153 20.19 16.49 -12.31
C ASN A 153 19.86 17.99 -12.30
N ASP A 154 20.67 18.78 -13.01
CA ASP A 154 20.50 20.23 -13.15
C ASP A 154 19.11 20.61 -13.76
N LYS A 155 18.52 19.69 -14.52
CA LYS A 155 17.20 19.85 -15.11
C LYS A 155 16.31 18.66 -14.75
N ASN A 156 15.32 18.92 -13.92
CA ASN A 156 14.25 17.97 -13.67
C ASN A 156 13.33 17.86 -14.89
N CYS A 157 13.22 16.68 -15.49
CA CYS A 157 12.33 16.41 -16.61
C CYS A 157 11.05 15.67 -16.20
N ILE A 158 10.84 15.40 -14.91
CA ILE A 158 9.64 14.74 -14.41
C ILE A 158 8.54 15.79 -14.23
N VAL A 159 7.45 15.61 -14.95
CA VAL A 159 6.27 16.48 -14.90
C VAL A 159 5.35 16.06 -13.76
N SER A 160 5.09 14.76 -13.64
CA SER A 160 4.21 14.19 -12.63
C SER A 160 4.61 12.74 -12.34
N ILE A 161 4.30 12.26 -11.14
CA ILE A 161 4.48 10.86 -10.73
C ILE A 161 3.19 10.37 -10.09
N HIS A 162 2.77 9.16 -10.48
CA HIS A 162 1.67 8.44 -9.87
C HIS A 162 2.10 7.02 -9.49
N ASP A 163 1.65 6.52 -8.34
CA ASP A 163 1.80 5.13 -7.99
C ASP A 163 0.70 4.27 -8.64
N HIS A 164 0.96 2.97 -8.80
CA HIS A 164 -0.03 2.05 -9.33
C HIS A 164 -1.11 1.68 -8.32
N GLY A 165 -0.78 1.69 -7.04
CA GLY A 165 -1.67 1.27 -5.99
C GLY A 165 -2.24 -0.15 -6.19
N ALA A 166 -3.38 -0.41 -5.58
CA ALA A 166 -4.11 -1.68 -5.73
C ALA A 166 -4.82 -1.80 -7.08
N GLY A 167 -5.09 -0.68 -7.77
CA GLY A 167 -5.79 -0.64 -9.05
C GLY A 167 -4.92 -0.88 -10.28
N GLY A 168 -3.61 -1.01 -10.12
CA GLY A 168 -2.67 -1.33 -11.19
C GLY A 168 -2.60 -0.27 -12.29
N HIS A 169 -2.23 -0.70 -13.50
CA HIS A 169 -2.00 0.19 -14.64
C HIS A 169 -3.20 1.07 -14.98
N LEU A 170 -4.40 0.50 -15.01
CA LEU A 170 -5.58 1.26 -15.44
C LEU A 170 -5.86 2.41 -14.47
N ASN A 171 -5.87 2.13 -13.18
CA ASN A 171 -6.12 3.16 -12.16
C ASN A 171 -5.06 4.26 -12.21
N CYS A 172 -3.79 3.88 -12.21
CA CYS A 172 -2.68 4.82 -12.28
C CYS A 172 -2.74 5.71 -13.54
N LEU A 173 -2.97 5.13 -14.71
CA LEU A 173 -3.01 5.88 -15.96
C LEU A 173 -4.23 6.80 -16.06
N THR A 174 -5.38 6.38 -15.57
CA THR A 174 -6.58 7.23 -15.55
C THR A 174 -6.42 8.42 -14.60
N GLU A 175 -5.81 8.21 -13.43
CA GLU A 175 -5.50 9.28 -12.49
C GLU A 175 -4.42 10.24 -13.04
N LEU A 176 -3.42 9.70 -13.76
CA LEU A 176 -2.37 10.51 -14.37
C LEU A 176 -2.93 11.51 -15.39
N VAL A 177 -3.96 11.13 -16.13
CA VAL A 177 -4.56 11.95 -17.20
C VAL A 177 -5.95 12.51 -16.84
N GLU A 178 -6.31 12.53 -15.57
CA GLU A 178 -7.63 12.95 -15.09
C GLU A 178 -8.04 14.34 -15.61
N GLU A 179 -7.12 15.28 -15.60
CA GLU A 179 -7.39 16.65 -16.02
C GLU A 179 -7.26 16.89 -17.53
N THR A 180 -6.53 16.05 -18.24
CA THR A 180 -6.20 16.24 -19.67
C THR A 180 -6.92 15.28 -20.59
N GLY A 181 -7.43 14.19 -20.04
CA GLY A 181 -7.90 13.06 -20.81
C GLY A 181 -6.76 12.29 -21.47
N GLY A 182 -7.04 11.09 -21.98
CA GLY A 182 -6.06 10.27 -22.64
C GLY A 182 -6.69 9.11 -23.42
N PHE A 183 -5.92 8.52 -24.31
CA PHE A 183 -6.26 7.28 -25.01
C PHE A 183 -5.32 6.18 -24.52
N ILE A 184 -5.89 5.17 -23.85
CA ILE A 184 -5.14 4.06 -23.28
C ILE A 184 -5.40 2.81 -24.11
N GLN A 185 -4.35 2.27 -24.70
CA GLN A 185 -4.41 1.03 -25.48
C GLN A 185 -4.09 -0.17 -24.59
N LEU A 186 -5.13 -0.82 -24.07
CA LEU A 186 -5.01 -1.85 -23.04
C LEU A 186 -4.19 -3.06 -23.49
N ASP A 187 -4.28 -3.42 -24.77
CA ASP A 187 -3.55 -4.57 -25.33
C ASP A 187 -2.01 -4.40 -25.29
N ASN A 188 -1.54 -3.19 -25.12
CA ASN A 188 -0.10 -2.87 -25.07
C ASN A 188 0.44 -2.79 -23.64
N LEU A 189 -0.40 -2.96 -22.63
CA LEU A 189 0.05 -2.90 -21.24
C LEU A 189 0.79 -4.19 -20.86
N PRO A 190 1.95 -4.07 -20.19
CA PRO A 190 2.67 -5.24 -19.71
C PRO A 190 1.91 -5.91 -18.57
N ILE A 191 1.57 -7.17 -18.73
CA ILE A 191 0.86 -7.98 -17.74
C ILE A 191 1.69 -9.22 -17.44
N GLY A 192 1.80 -9.58 -16.16
CA GLY A 192 2.63 -10.68 -15.67
C GLY A 192 1.96 -12.06 -15.67
N ASP A 193 0.66 -12.17 -15.99
CA ASP A 193 -0.15 -13.40 -16.01
C ASP A 193 -1.02 -13.55 -17.27
#